data_8aa853128f513407b29874b967860e23
#
_entry.id   8aa853128f513407b29874b967860e23
#
_cell.length_a   1.000
_cell.length_b   1.000
_cell.length_c   1.000
_cell.angle_alpha   90.00
_cell.angle_beta   90.00
_cell.angle_gamma   90.00
#
_symmetry.space_group_name_H-M   'P 1'
#
loop_
_entity.id
_entity.type
_entity.pdbx_description
1 polymer ?
#
loop_
_entity_poly.entity_id
_entity_poly.type
_entity_poly.pdbx_seq_one_letter_code
_entity_poly.pdbx_strand_id
1 'polypeptide(L)'
;MEMTGEELIPATQAQTWAALNDPEILKACVPGCEAIDRVSDTEYAVQMTARVGPVSAKFKGKLELSDVKPPESYALAFEGQGGVAGFGKGGATVRLAPEGEGTRLYYTAKASVGGKLAQIGSRLVDMAAKKIAGQFFAAFNEKVASLNPSGGGDGGR
;
A
#
# COMPACT_ATOMS: atom_id res chain seq x y z
N MET A 1 13.50 -8.61 3.34
CA MET A 1 13.34 -7.36 2.58
C MET A 1 12.90 -6.25 3.53
N GLU A 2 13.58 -5.12 3.47
CA GLU A 2 13.20 -3.93 4.24
C GLU A 2 13.18 -2.74 3.31
N MET A 3 12.24 -1.83 3.54
CA MET A 3 12.09 -0.66 2.71
C MET A 3 11.57 0.51 3.55
N THR A 4 12.16 1.68 3.39
CA THR A 4 11.67 2.91 4.01
C THR A 4 11.52 3.96 2.92
N GLY A 5 10.55 4.85 3.10
CA GLY A 5 10.35 5.91 2.12
C GLY A 5 9.51 7.04 2.65
N GLU A 6 9.44 8.08 1.85
CA GLU A 6 8.62 9.25 2.09
C GLU A 6 7.91 9.64 0.80
N GLU A 7 6.70 10.14 0.95
CA GLU A 7 5.92 10.64 -0.19
C GLU A 7 5.21 11.91 0.20
N LEU A 8 5.20 12.88 -0.71
CA LEU A 8 4.40 14.07 -0.52
C LEU A 8 3.04 13.84 -1.18
N ILE A 9 2.01 13.83 -0.37
CA ILE A 9 0.64 13.53 -0.82
C ILE A 9 -0.11 14.84 -1.04
N PRO A 10 -0.71 15.06 -2.22
CA PRO A 10 -1.42 16.32 -2.53
C PRO A 10 -2.84 16.36 -1.95
N ALA A 11 -2.94 16.18 -0.66
CA ALA A 11 -4.20 16.20 0.08
C ALA A 11 -3.92 16.51 1.54
N THR A 12 -4.94 16.97 2.27
CA THR A 12 -4.79 17.23 3.69
C THR A 12 -4.53 15.96 4.47
N GLN A 13 -4.07 16.08 5.69
CA GLN A 13 -3.83 14.90 6.54
C GLN A 13 -5.11 14.08 6.72
N ALA A 14 -6.24 14.73 6.97
CA ALA A 14 -7.51 14.03 7.14
C ALA A 14 -7.95 13.32 5.85
N GLN A 15 -7.79 13.99 4.70
CA GLN A 15 -8.13 13.40 3.41
C GLN A 15 -7.22 12.21 3.08
N THR A 16 -5.93 12.36 3.36
CA THR A 16 -4.96 11.28 3.14
C THR A 16 -5.30 10.07 4.00
N TRP A 17 -5.60 10.32 5.28
CA TRP A 17 -5.99 9.26 6.20
C TRP A 17 -7.21 8.50 5.70
N ALA A 18 -8.26 9.25 5.34
CA ALA A 18 -9.50 8.64 4.85
C ALA A 18 -9.26 7.78 3.61
N ALA A 19 -8.44 8.29 2.68
CA ALA A 19 -8.15 7.57 1.43
C ALA A 19 -7.35 6.30 1.69
N LEU A 20 -6.36 6.34 2.60
CA LEU A 20 -5.57 5.16 2.94
C LEU A 20 -6.40 4.06 3.59
N ASN A 21 -7.53 4.42 4.17
CA ASN A 21 -8.41 3.47 4.85
C ASN A 21 -9.68 3.16 4.05
N ASP A 22 -9.71 3.57 2.79
CA ASP A 22 -10.84 3.32 1.89
C ASP A 22 -10.51 2.13 0.97
N PRO A 23 -11.20 0.99 1.12
CA PRO A 23 -10.92 -0.19 0.30
C PRO A 23 -11.07 0.06 -1.20
N GLU A 24 -12.00 0.93 -1.61
CA GLU A 24 -12.18 1.23 -3.03
C GLU A 24 -10.98 1.95 -3.61
N ILE A 25 -10.42 2.90 -2.86
CA ILE A 25 -9.23 3.62 -3.29
C ILE A 25 -8.03 2.68 -3.31
N LEU A 26 -7.87 1.87 -2.28
CA LEU A 26 -6.77 0.90 -2.22
C LEU A 26 -6.83 -0.08 -3.39
N LYS A 27 -8.03 -0.58 -3.70
CA LYS A 27 -8.21 -1.49 -4.82
C LYS A 27 -7.80 -0.84 -6.14
N ALA A 28 -8.13 0.42 -6.31
CA ALA A 28 -7.78 1.14 -7.54
C ALA A 28 -6.29 1.43 -7.67
N CYS A 29 -5.58 1.56 -6.54
CA CYS A 29 -4.19 2.01 -6.53
C CYS A 29 -3.17 0.90 -6.38
N VAL A 30 -3.52 -0.22 -5.75
CA VAL A 30 -2.59 -1.35 -5.59
C VAL A 30 -2.50 -2.10 -6.92
N PRO A 31 -1.28 -2.18 -7.51
CA PRO A 31 -1.14 -2.84 -8.81
C PRO A 31 -1.59 -4.31 -8.75
N GLY A 32 -2.41 -4.70 -9.72
CA GLY A 32 -2.89 -6.07 -9.82
C GLY A 32 -3.95 -6.47 -8.81
N CYS A 33 -4.41 -5.55 -8.00
CA CYS A 33 -5.43 -5.84 -7.00
C CYS A 33 -6.77 -6.11 -7.67
N GLU A 34 -7.35 -7.27 -7.36
CA GLU A 34 -8.64 -7.68 -7.91
C GLU A 34 -9.78 -7.48 -6.92
N ALA A 35 -9.47 -7.58 -5.63
CA ALA A 35 -10.48 -7.38 -4.59
C ALA A 35 -9.82 -6.99 -3.27
N ILE A 36 -10.43 -6.06 -2.57
CA ILE A 36 -10.12 -5.74 -1.18
C ILE A 36 -11.45 -5.59 -0.48
N ASP A 37 -11.72 -6.46 0.49
CA ASP A 37 -12.97 -6.45 1.23
C ASP A 37 -12.70 -6.26 2.71
N ARG A 38 -13.42 -5.32 3.31
CA ARG A 38 -13.32 -5.10 4.75
C ARG A 38 -14.05 -6.22 5.49
N VAL A 39 -13.29 -6.96 6.30
CA VAL A 39 -13.85 -8.05 7.10
C VAL A 39 -14.27 -7.55 8.47
N SER A 40 -13.50 -6.60 9.02
CA SER A 40 -13.79 -5.97 10.30
C SER A 40 -13.18 -4.56 10.28
N ASP A 41 -13.28 -3.84 11.38
CA ASP A 41 -12.69 -2.50 11.48
C ASP A 41 -11.19 -2.49 11.23
N THR A 42 -10.51 -3.61 11.46
CA THR A 42 -9.06 -3.69 11.35
C THR A 42 -8.57 -4.72 10.34
N GLU A 43 -9.45 -5.53 9.77
CA GLU A 43 -9.01 -6.61 8.89
C GLU A 43 -9.64 -6.50 7.49
N TYR A 44 -8.81 -6.75 6.47
CA TYR A 44 -9.23 -6.74 5.07
C TYR A 44 -8.80 -8.05 4.42
N ALA A 45 -9.67 -8.62 3.58
CA ALA A 45 -9.33 -9.74 2.73
C ALA A 45 -8.90 -9.19 1.37
N VAL A 46 -7.81 -9.71 0.83
CA VAL A 46 -7.20 -9.16 -0.40
C VAL A 46 -6.97 -10.27 -1.41
N GLN A 47 -7.26 -9.98 -2.67
CA GLN A 47 -6.89 -10.86 -3.79
C GLN A 47 -6.16 -10.01 -4.81
N MET A 48 -4.99 -10.47 -5.25
CA MET A 48 -4.23 -9.74 -6.25
C MET A 48 -3.43 -10.69 -7.13
N THR A 49 -3.14 -10.24 -8.34
CA THR A 49 -2.21 -10.90 -9.24
C THR A 49 -0.92 -10.11 -9.19
N ALA A 50 0.18 -10.76 -8.88
CA ALA A 50 1.48 -10.12 -8.79
C ALA A 50 2.50 -10.84 -9.65
N ARG A 51 3.43 -10.08 -10.21
CA ARG A 51 4.57 -10.61 -10.95
C ARG A 51 5.85 -10.23 -10.23
N VAL A 52 6.67 -11.22 -9.90
CA VAL A 52 7.94 -11.03 -9.25
C VAL A 52 8.99 -11.80 -10.06
N GLY A 53 9.75 -11.07 -10.90
CA GLY A 53 10.64 -11.70 -11.85
C GLY A 53 9.90 -12.66 -12.78
N PRO A 54 10.33 -13.92 -12.89
CA PRO A 54 9.66 -14.90 -13.74
C PRO A 54 8.41 -15.52 -13.13
N VAL A 55 8.11 -15.18 -11.86
CA VAL A 55 6.95 -15.76 -11.15
C VAL A 55 5.76 -14.81 -11.26
N SER A 56 4.64 -15.32 -11.78
CA SER A 56 3.39 -14.58 -11.84
C SER A 56 2.30 -15.46 -11.26
N ALA A 57 1.54 -14.95 -10.31
CA ALA A 57 0.53 -15.75 -9.64
C ALA A 57 -0.56 -14.89 -9.02
N LYS A 58 -1.68 -15.53 -8.72
CA LYS A 58 -2.73 -14.93 -7.91
C LYS A 58 -2.47 -15.24 -6.46
N PHE A 59 -2.56 -14.20 -5.65
CA PHE A 59 -2.35 -14.30 -4.21
C PHE A 59 -3.64 -13.94 -3.48
N LYS A 60 -3.94 -14.71 -2.45
CA LYS A 60 -5.02 -14.40 -1.53
C LYS A 60 -4.42 -14.18 -0.16
N GLY A 61 -4.84 -13.11 0.49
CA GLY A 61 -4.25 -12.79 1.77
C GLY A 61 -5.11 -11.86 2.58
N LYS A 62 -4.49 -11.34 3.61
CA LYS A 62 -5.17 -10.41 4.51
C LYS A 62 -4.23 -9.30 4.97
N LEU A 63 -4.86 -8.18 5.31
CA LEU A 63 -4.21 -7.06 5.96
C LEU A 63 -4.87 -6.88 7.31
N GLU A 64 -4.07 -6.62 8.33
CA GLU A 64 -4.59 -6.34 9.65
C GLU A 64 -3.95 -5.07 10.19
N LEU A 65 -4.78 -4.10 10.59
CA LEU A 65 -4.31 -2.83 11.13
C LEU A 65 -4.16 -2.93 12.63
N SER A 66 -3.17 -2.22 13.17
CA SER A 66 -2.95 -2.13 14.61
C SER A 66 -2.39 -0.75 14.95
N ASP A 67 -2.39 -0.41 16.23
CA ASP A 67 -1.88 0.88 16.73
C ASP A 67 -2.44 2.05 15.94
N VAL A 68 -3.73 2.01 15.66
CA VAL A 68 -4.41 3.01 14.83
C VAL A 68 -4.62 4.29 15.63
N LYS A 69 -3.97 5.38 15.18
CA LYS A 69 -4.04 6.71 15.82
C LYS A 69 -4.44 7.75 14.78
N PRO A 70 -5.74 7.86 14.49
CA PRO A 70 -6.19 8.81 13.46
C PRO A 70 -5.94 10.25 13.87
N PRO A 71 -5.54 11.11 12.96
CA PRO A 71 -5.15 10.82 11.57
C PRO A 71 -3.64 10.75 11.40
N GLU A 72 -2.90 10.30 12.39
CA GLU A 72 -1.46 10.41 12.47
C GLU A 72 -0.70 9.18 12.02
N SER A 73 -1.07 8.00 12.52
CA SER A 73 -0.26 6.82 12.25
C SER A 73 -1.02 5.52 12.46
N TYR A 74 -0.49 4.47 11.86
CA TYR A 74 -0.96 3.11 12.10
C TYR A 74 0.11 2.12 11.67
N ALA A 75 -0.05 0.88 12.13
CA ALA A 75 0.77 -0.23 11.69
C ALA A 75 -0.14 -1.24 10.98
N LEU A 76 0.43 -2.02 10.08
CA LEU A 76 -0.30 -3.09 9.43
C LEU A 76 0.56 -4.32 9.32
N ALA A 77 -0.09 -5.47 9.36
CA ALA A 77 0.53 -6.76 9.07
C ALA A 77 -0.18 -7.33 7.84
N PHE A 78 0.58 -7.98 6.99
CA PHE A 78 0.00 -8.58 5.78
C PHE A 78 0.59 -9.96 5.54
N GLU A 79 -0.22 -10.81 4.93
CA GLU A 79 0.24 -12.10 4.45
C GLU A 79 -0.55 -12.48 3.21
N GLY A 80 0.07 -13.23 2.31
CA GLY A 80 -0.58 -13.69 1.10
C GLY A 80 -0.06 -15.05 0.69
N GLN A 81 -0.95 -15.88 0.17
CA GLN A 81 -0.65 -17.23 -0.29
C GLN A 81 -0.87 -17.30 -1.79
N GLY A 82 0.10 -17.80 -2.52
CA GLY A 82 0.04 -17.95 -3.98
C GLY A 82 0.15 -19.38 -4.46
N GLY A 83 -0.19 -20.34 -3.62
CA GLY A 83 -0.13 -21.76 -3.99
C GLY A 83 1.29 -22.17 -4.32
N VAL A 84 1.48 -22.71 -5.52
CA VAL A 84 2.80 -23.18 -5.95
C VAL A 84 3.82 -22.06 -6.08
N ALA A 85 3.38 -20.83 -6.22
CA ALA A 85 4.28 -19.68 -6.31
C ALA A 85 4.91 -19.32 -4.95
N GLY A 86 4.30 -19.80 -3.85
CA GLY A 86 4.82 -19.54 -2.53
C GLY A 86 3.97 -18.53 -1.77
N PHE A 87 4.60 -17.85 -0.83
CA PHE A 87 3.88 -16.92 0.04
C PHE A 87 4.72 -15.71 0.39
N GLY A 88 4.05 -14.67 0.88
CA GLY A 88 4.72 -13.50 1.41
C GLY A 88 4.03 -13.06 2.69
N LYS A 89 4.79 -12.52 3.62
CA LYS A 89 4.24 -11.93 4.85
C LYS A 89 5.13 -10.81 5.32
N GLY A 90 4.55 -9.90 6.07
CA GLY A 90 5.33 -8.79 6.61
C GLY A 90 4.48 -7.80 7.34
N GLY A 91 5.06 -6.63 7.55
CA GLY A 91 4.38 -5.54 8.22
C GLY A 91 4.92 -4.20 7.77
N ALA A 92 4.19 -3.16 8.08
CA ALA A 92 4.58 -1.81 7.76
C ALA A 92 4.04 -0.86 8.82
N THR A 93 4.72 0.30 8.93
CA THR A 93 4.21 1.41 9.74
C THR A 93 4.06 2.61 8.82
N VAL A 94 3.02 3.40 9.07
CA VAL A 94 2.74 4.59 8.29
C VAL A 94 2.52 5.76 9.25
N ARG A 95 3.15 6.91 8.95
CA ARG A 95 2.97 8.12 9.73
C ARG A 95 2.72 9.29 8.78
N LEU A 96 1.75 10.11 9.13
CA LEU A 96 1.37 11.29 8.33
C LEU A 96 1.67 12.55 9.12
N ALA A 97 2.23 13.54 8.44
CA ALA A 97 2.48 14.86 9.02
C ALA A 97 2.04 15.94 8.03
N PRO A 98 1.33 16.97 8.49
CA PRO A 98 0.97 18.07 7.58
C PRO A 98 2.22 18.76 7.04
N GLU A 99 2.19 19.10 5.76
CA GLU A 99 3.29 19.85 5.14
C GLU A 99 2.71 20.80 4.09
N GLY A 100 2.65 22.08 4.44
CA GLY A 100 1.99 23.05 3.60
C GLY A 100 0.52 22.69 3.43
N GLU A 101 0.05 22.62 2.19
CA GLU A 101 -1.32 22.21 1.88
C GLU A 101 -1.44 20.69 1.67
N GLY A 102 -0.32 20.01 1.74
CA GLY A 102 -0.29 18.57 1.55
C GLY A 102 0.07 17.82 2.82
N THR A 103 0.44 16.56 2.64
CA THR A 103 0.79 15.69 3.73
C THR A 103 2.06 14.93 3.38
N ARG A 104 3.03 14.90 4.29
CA ARG A 104 4.19 14.04 4.15
C ARG A 104 3.88 12.71 4.78
N LEU A 105 3.99 11.66 3.98
CA LEU A 105 3.78 10.28 4.44
C LEU A 105 5.14 9.63 4.60
N TYR A 106 5.36 9.03 5.77
CA TYR A 106 6.58 8.26 6.05
C TYR A 106 6.16 6.80 6.24
N TYR A 107 6.93 5.88 5.64
CA TYR A 107 6.63 4.47 5.85
C TYR A 107 7.89 3.65 6.03
N THR A 108 7.75 2.55 6.77
CA THR A 108 8.75 1.49 6.84
C THR A 108 8.03 0.18 6.61
N ALA A 109 8.68 -0.73 5.89
CA ALA A 109 8.08 -2.03 5.60
C ALA A 109 9.14 -3.12 5.70
N LYS A 110 8.72 -4.27 6.20
CA LYS A 110 9.55 -5.47 6.26
C LYS A 110 8.72 -6.62 5.72
N ALA A 111 9.34 -7.46 4.92
CA ALA A 111 8.65 -8.62 4.36
C ALA A 111 9.60 -9.79 4.20
N SER A 112 9.03 -10.99 4.26
CA SER A 112 9.73 -12.20 3.94
C SER A 112 8.87 -13.01 2.98
N VAL A 113 9.51 -13.81 2.14
CA VAL A 113 8.83 -14.65 1.17
C VAL A 113 9.32 -16.07 1.29
N GLY A 114 8.49 -17.02 0.84
CA GLY A 114 8.83 -18.44 0.85
C GLY A 114 8.40 -19.11 -0.45
N GLY A 115 8.79 -20.36 -0.60
CA GLY A 115 8.48 -21.13 -1.80
C GLY A 115 9.25 -20.61 -3.01
N LYS A 116 8.62 -20.63 -4.18
CA LYS A 116 9.27 -20.17 -5.42
C LYS A 116 9.69 -18.72 -5.36
N LEU A 117 8.92 -17.89 -4.65
CA LEU A 117 9.30 -16.48 -4.49
C LEU A 117 10.66 -16.33 -3.82
N ALA A 118 10.97 -17.18 -2.84
CA ALA A 118 12.27 -17.13 -2.18
C ALA A 118 13.39 -17.60 -3.11
N GLN A 119 13.09 -18.50 -4.02
CA GLN A 119 14.09 -19.08 -4.93
C GLN A 119 14.58 -18.11 -6.00
N ILE A 120 13.78 -17.09 -6.34
CA ILE A 120 14.20 -16.15 -7.38
C ILE A 120 15.27 -15.15 -6.88
N GLY A 121 15.47 -15.08 -5.56
CA GLY A 121 16.52 -14.27 -4.96
C GLY A 121 16.01 -12.92 -4.44
N SER A 122 16.70 -12.44 -3.41
CA SER A 122 16.29 -11.22 -2.72
C SER A 122 16.35 -9.98 -3.60
N ARG A 123 17.29 -9.92 -4.55
CA ARG A 123 17.41 -8.77 -5.45
C ARG A 123 16.12 -8.56 -6.26
N LEU A 124 15.60 -9.63 -6.86
CA LEU A 124 14.38 -9.52 -7.67
C LEU A 124 13.16 -9.23 -6.80
N VAL A 125 13.11 -9.80 -5.60
CA VAL A 125 12.04 -9.51 -4.66
C VAL A 125 12.06 -8.04 -4.25
N ASP A 126 13.23 -7.50 -3.93
CA ASP A 126 13.38 -6.09 -3.55
C ASP A 126 12.99 -5.16 -4.69
N MET A 127 13.39 -5.49 -5.91
CA MET A 127 13.02 -4.69 -7.09
C MET A 127 11.52 -4.67 -7.31
N ALA A 128 10.88 -5.83 -7.16
CA ALA A 128 9.42 -5.92 -7.32
C ALA A 128 8.69 -5.12 -6.24
N ALA A 129 9.15 -5.19 -4.99
CA ALA A 129 8.55 -4.45 -3.90
C ALA A 129 8.63 -2.94 -4.12
N LYS A 130 9.79 -2.46 -4.56
CA LYS A 130 9.99 -1.04 -4.85
C LYS A 130 9.11 -0.58 -6.01
N LYS A 131 8.98 -1.40 -7.02
CA LYS A 131 8.14 -1.08 -8.18
C LYS A 131 6.67 -0.98 -7.77
N ILE A 132 6.20 -1.95 -6.97
CA ILE A 132 4.82 -1.94 -6.48
C ILE A 132 4.55 -0.70 -5.64
N ALA A 133 5.47 -0.35 -4.73
CA ALA A 133 5.32 0.84 -3.91
C ALA A 133 5.27 2.11 -4.76
N GLY A 134 6.16 2.22 -5.75
CA GLY A 134 6.17 3.37 -6.66
C GLY A 134 4.89 3.51 -7.45
N GLN A 135 4.39 2.40 -7.98
CA GLN A 135 3.14 2.41 -8.73
C GLN A 135 1.94 2.74 -7.84
N PHE A 136 1.96 2.20 -6.61
CA PHE A 136 0.90 2.51 -5.65
C PHE A 136 0.83 4.01 -5.37
N PHE A 137 1.97 4.62 -5.02
CA PHE A 137 1.94 6.05 -4.66
C PHE A 137 1.66 6.95 -5.85
N ALA A 138 2.11 6.58 -7.05
CA ALA A 138 1.75 7.35 -8.24
C ALA A 138 0.24 7.35 -8.45
N ALA A 139 -0.39 6.18 -8.38
CA ALA A 139 -1.82 6.06 -8.53
C ALA A 139 -2.58 6.72 -7.38
N PHE A 140 -2.08 6.55 -6.16
CA PHE A 140 -2.70 7.12 -4.97
C PHE A 140 -2.70 8.65 -5.02
N ASN A 141 -1.56 9.25 -5.37
CA ASN A 141 -1.45 10.70 -5.46
C ASN A 141 -2.38 11.28 -6.52
N GLU A 142 -2.48 10.59 -7.66
CA GLU A 142 -3.41 11.01 -8.71
C GLU A 142 -4.85 10.92 -8.24
N LYS A 143 -5.19 9.84 -7.54
CA LYS A 143 -6.55 9.61 -7.07
C LYS A 143 -6.97 10.65 -6.04
N VAL A 144 -6.13 10.91 -5.03
CA VAL A 144 -6.49 11.88 -3.99
C VAL A 144 -6.50 13.31 -4.52
N ALA A 145 -5.65 13.63 -5.49
CA ALA A 145 -5.68 14.94 -6.13
C ALA A 145 -7.01 15.17 -6.84
N SER A 146 -7.55 14.13 -7.49
CA SER A 146 -8.84 14.24 -8.17
C SER A 146 -10.02 14.35 -7.20
N LEU A 147 -9.85 13.84 -5.97
CA LEU A 147 -10.89 13.92 -4.94
C LEU A 147 -10.85 15.23 -4.17
N ASN A 148 -9.84 16.05 -4.40
CA ASN A 148 -9.66 17.32 -3.71
C ASN A 148 -9.51 18.46 -4.71
N PRO A 149 -10.52 18.70 -5.57
CA PRO A 149 -10.40 19.69 -6.62
C PRO A 149 -10.22 21.11 -6.11
N SER A 150 -10.79 21.45 -4.96
CA SER A 150 -10.65 22.80 -4.41
C SER A 150 -9.26 23.06 -3.86
N GLY A 151 -8.60 22.02 -3.40
CA GLY A 151 -7.21 22.11 -2.95
C GLY A 151 -6.29 22.05 -4.14
N GLY A 152 -6.77 21.40 -5.14
CA GLY A 152 -6.02 21.36 -6.35
C GLY A 152 -6.31 22.60 -7.14
N GLY A 153 -6.65 22.88 -6.89
CA GLY A 153 -6.85 23.75 -7.44
C GLY A 153 -7.17 24.49 -7.59
N ASP A 154 -7.45 24.42 -7.30
CA ASP A 154 -7.66 25.04 -7.63
C ASP A 154 -7.36 25.72 -7.48
N GLY A 155 -7.07 25.48 -7.31
CA GLY A 155 -6.87 26.04 -7.18
C GLY A 155 -7.23 26.86 -7.73
N GLY A 156 -7.38 26.84 -7.87
CA GLY A 156 -7.72 27.36 -8.33
C GLY A 156 -8.46 27.77 -8.68
N ARG A 157 -8.84 27.49 -8.58
CA ARG A 157 -9.51 27.74 -9.02
C ARG A 157 -9.63 28.35 -8.75
#